data_ed46d74cdef317826644251fc078f781
#
_entry.id   ed46d74cdef317826644251fc078f781
#
_cell.length_a   1.000
_cell.length_b   1.000
_cell.length_c   1.000
_cell.angle_alpha   90.00
_cell.angle_beta   90.00
_cell.angle_gamma   90.00
#
_symmetry.space_group_name_H-M   'P 1'
#
loop_
_entity.id
_entity.type
_entity.pdbx_description
1 polymer ?
#
loop_
_entity_poly.entity_id
_entity_poly.type
_entity_poly.pdbx_seq_one_letter_code
_entity_poly.pdbx_strand_id
1 'polypeptide(L)'
;MILPTRVKIGRLGVPTFYVGNLAHPPIEFLSRFIHYRNWSVTGYTDSTVKVRIEGKVELELTLSAWTAVFSEWVYWERHYAEFIPRNLRTVLDVGAGCGETALFYFLHGAEKIICVEPEPDRARLLEKNSRDHGWNTSIVQGQFHPRFLEQFDFDFMKMDCEGCESELLNIDMLPPCVIEVHGRKLFDGLTTRFPRLEIAELQQDPKFDLWILGSRSRIEASHKNSSSGLRHLDISS
;
A
#
# COMPACT_ATOMS: atom_id res chain seq x y z
N MET A 1 16.08 7.97 -30.17
CA MET A 1 14.64 7.90 -29.80
C MET A 1 14.17 6.49 -30.09
N ILE A 2 13.84 5.71 -29.06
CA ILE A 2 13.34 4.34 -29.23
C ILE A 2 11.84 4.46 -29.46
N LEU A 3 11.35 4.03 -30.61
CA LEU A 3 9.93 4.05 -30.93
C LEU A 3 9.19 2.94 -30.18
N PRO A 4 8.02 3.19 -29.62
CA PRO A 4 7.24 2.18 -28.94
C PRO A 4 6.77 1.12 -29.95
N THR A 5 6.86 -0.15 -29.54
CA THR A 5 6.40 -1.28 -30.34
C THR A 5 4.91 -1.58 -30.15
N ARG A 6 4.34 -1.11 -29.04
CA ARG A 6 2.93 -1.30 -28.71
C ARG A 6 2.45 -0.18 -27.80
N VAL A 7 1.18 0.23 -27.93
CA VAL A 7 0.51 1.20 -27.05
C VAL A 7 -0.72 0.54 -26.47
N LYS A 8 -0.90 0.64 -25.15
CA LYS A 8 -2.12 0.24 -24.43
C LYS A 8 -2.68 1.46 -23.72
N ILE A 9 -3.95 1.75 -23.92
CA ILE A 9 -4.63 2.83 -23.18
C ILE A 9 -5.23 2.21 -21.92
N GLY A 10 -4.77 2.64 -20.76
CA GLY A 10 -5.32 2.25 -19.47
C GLY A 10 -6.66 2.94 -19.16
N ARG A 11 -7.29 2.57 -18.03
CA ARG A 11 -8.60 3.10 -17.61
C ARG A 11 -8.66 4.62 -17.44
N LEU A 12 -7.57 5.23 -17.07
CA LEU A 12 -7.45 6.69 -16.92
C LEU A 12 -7.22 7.41 -18.25
N GLY A 13 -7.31 6.70 -19.39
CA GLY A 13 -6.98 7.26 -20.69
C GLY A 13 -5.47 7.50 -20.87
N VAL A 14 -4.65 6.99 -19.95
CA VAL A 14 -3.19 7.13 -20.00
C VAL A 14 -2.62 6.08 -20.94
N PRO A 15 -1.98 6.46 -22.05
CA PRO A 15 -1.35 5.49 -22.93
C PRO A 15 -0.10 4.92 -22.24
N THR A 16 0.01 3.60 -22.22
CA THR A 16 1.23 2.88 -21.83
C THR A 16 1.94 2.45 -23.09
N PHE A 17 3.19 2.85 -23.23
CA PHE A 17 4.02 2.45 -24.35
C PHE A 17 4.87 1.24 -23.97
N TYR A 18 5.05 0.33 -24.90
CA TYR A 18 5.88 -0.83 -24.71
C TYR A 18 7.07 -0.76 -25.67
N VAL A 19 8.25 -1.00 -25.15
CA VAL A 19 9.45 -1.27 -25.97
C VAL A 19 9.82 -2.73 -25.71
N GLY A 20 9.57 -3.59 -26.68
CA GLY A 20 9.63 -5.03 -26.48
C GLY A 20 8.56 -5.47 -25.48
N ASN A 21 8.96 -6.13 -24.39
CA ASN A 21 8.06 -6.56 -23.29
C ASN A 21 8.00 -5.58 -22.12
N LEU A 22 8.80 -4.51 -22.15
CA LEU A 22 8.85 -3.53 -21.07
C LEU A 22 7.81 -2.43 -21.31
N ALA A 23 7.00 -2.16 -20.30
CA ALA A 23 6.07 -1.04 -20.30
C ALA A 23 6.82 0.24 -19.91
N HIS A 24 6.80 1.23 -20.78
CA HIS A 24 7.35 2.55 -20.49
C HIS A 24 6.18 3.54 -20.42
N PRO A 25 5.97 4.23 -19.29
CA PRO A 25 5.06 5.35 -19.27
C PRO A 25 5.61 6.42 -20.21
N PRO A 26 4.78 7.09 -21.01
CA PRO A 26 5.22 8.17 -21.86
C PRO A 26 5.61 9.36 -20.99
N ILE A 27 6.90 9.55 -20.79
CA ILE A 27 7.44 10.60 -19.92
C ILE A 27 6.91 11.98 -20.34
N GLU A 28 6.75 12.23 -21.62
CA GLU A 28 6.16 13.46 -22.13
C GLU A 28 4.67 13.64 -21.75
N PHE A 29 3.91 12.56 -21.74
CA PHE A 29 2.52 12.59 -21.31
C PHE A 29 2.44 12.74 -19.78
N LEU A 30 3.24 12.00 -19.06
CA LEU A 30 3.35 12.08 -17.60
C LEU A 30 3.85 13.47 -17.16
N SER A 31 4.75 14.09 -17.90
CA SER A 31 5.19 15.47 -17.60
C SER A 31 4.05 16.48 -17.65
N ARG A 32 3.09 16.33 -18.58
CA ARG A 32 1.91 17.20 -18.68
C ARG A 32 0.91 16.96 -17.53
N PHE A 33 0.72 15.72 -17.15
CA PHE A 33 -0.18 15.38 -16.03
C PHE A 33 0.42 15.80 -14.69
N ILE A 34 1.72 15.73 -14.55
CA ILE A 34 2.49 16.13 -13.38
C ILE A 34 2.37 17.63 -13.13
N HIS A 35 2.34 18.46 -14.16
CA HIS A 35 2.06 19.89 -14.00
C HIS A 35 0.72 20.19 -13.32
N TYR A 36 -0.25 19.31 -13.49
CA TYR A 36 -1.55 19.46 -12.83
C TYR A 36 -1.48 19.30 -11.31
N ARG A 37 -0.45 18.60 -10.78
CA ARG A 37 -0.26 18.35 -9.36
C ARG A 37 1.01 18.95 -8.77
N ASN A 38 1.65 19.84 -9.49
CA ASN A 38 2.94 20.39 -9.07
C ASN A 38 4.06 19.31 -8.96
N TRP A 39 3.95 18.24 -9.74
CA TRP A 39 4.95 17.20 -9.87
C TRP A 39 5.75 17.42 -11.16
N SER A 40 6.99 16.96 -11.18
CA SER A 40 7.82 17.01 -12.38
C SER A 40 8.76 15.81 -12.46
N VAL A 41 8.94 15.28 -13.67
CA VAL A 41 10.02 14.32 -13.94
C VAL A 41 11.31 15.10 -14.09
N THR A 42 12.31 14.81 -13.26
CA THR A 42 13.61 15.49 -13.25
C THR A 42 14.71 14.67 -13.93
N GLY A 43 14.48 13.37 -14.10
CA GLY A 43 15.40 12.48 -14.80
C GLY A 43 14.85 11.07 -14.95
N TYR A 44 15.49 10.28 -15.78
CA TYR A 44 15.14 8.87 -15.97
C TYR A 44 16.33 8.07 -16.54
N THR A 45 16.26 6.77 -16.32
CA THR A 45 17.13 5.77 -16.92
C THR A 45 16.27 4.69 -17.60
N ASP A 46 16.89 3.62 -18.08
CA ASP A 46 16.14 2.48 -18.64
C ASP A 46 15.33 1.71 -17.58
N SER A 47 15.62 1.89 -16.30
CA SER A 47 14.99 1.15 -15.18
C SER A 47 14.36 2.03 -14.11
N THR A 48 14.73 3.31 -14.03
CA THR A 48 14.26 4.22 -12.98
C THR A 48 13.78 5.56 -13.54
N VAL A 49 12.96 6.25 -12.76
CA VAL A 49 12.52 7.62 -13.01
C VAL A 49 12.70 8.45 -11.74
N LYS A 50 13.16 9.68 -11.89
CA LYS A 50 13.22 10.67 -10.80
C LYS A 50 12.06 11.62 -10.91
N VAL A 51 11.31 11.73 -9.84
CA VAL A 51 10.09 12.53 -9.76
C VAL A 51 10.19 13.49 -8.61
N ARG A 52 10.00 14.78 -8.89
CA ARG A 52 9.84 15.78 -7.83
C ARG A 52 8.37 15.94 -7.52
N ILE A 53 8.00 15.63 -6.28
CA ILE A 53 6.64 15.62 -5.77
C ILE A 53 6.39 16.95 -5.06
N GLU A 54 5.30 17.64 -5.43
CA GLU A 54 4.87 18.93 -4.91
C GLU A 54 5.96 20.02 -4.91
N GLY A 55 6.90 19.90 -5.83
CA GLY A 55 8.01 20.84 -5.95
C GLY A 55 9.06 20.73 -4.81
N LYS A 56 8.90 19.79 -3.88
CA LYS A 56 9.68 19.71 -2.63
C LYS A 56 10.61 18.51 -2.56
N VAL A 57 10.09 17.31 -2.79
CA VAL A 57 10.81 16.06 -2.56
C VAL A 57 11.03 15.34 -3.89
N GLU A 58 12.25 14.91 -4.17
CA GLU A 58 12.58 14.13 -5.36
C GLU A 58 12.78 12.67 -5.00
N LEU A 59 11.96 11.79 -5.55
CA LEU A 59 12.08 10.34 -5.39
C LEU A 59 12.66 9.72 -6.65
N GLU A 60 13.52 8.73 -6.48
CA GLU A 60 13.90 7.79 -7.53
C GLU A 60 13.08 6.51 -7.38
N LEU A 61 12.30 6.19 -8.42
CA LEU A 61 11.34 5.11 -8.43
C LEU A 61 11.68 4.12 -9.54
N THR A 62 11.32 2.85 -9.38
CA THR A 62 11.28 1.94 -10.53
C THR A 62 10.20 2.39 -11.51
N LEU A 63 10.31 2.00 -12.77
CA LEU A 63 9.28 2.34 -13.77
C LEU A 63 7.90 1.75 -13.42
N SER A 64 7.87 0.59 -12.75
CA SER A 64 6.62 0.00 -12.26
C SER A 64 6.02 0.79 -11.10
N ALA A 65 6.82 1.14 -10.09
CA ALA A 65 6.38 1.96 -8.96
C ALA A 65 5.91 3.34 -9.41
N TRP A 66 6.56 3.94 -10.39
CA TRP A 66 6.17 5.23 -10.94
C TRP A 66 4.74 5.23 -11.49
N THR A 67 4.34 4.20 -12.24
CA THR A 67 2.97 4.10 -12.77
C THR A 67 1.95 3.91 -11.66
N ALA A 68 2.26 3.15 -10.62
CA ALA A 68 1.41 2.96 -9.46
C ALA A 68 1.23 4.28 -8.69
N VAL A 69 2.32 4.91 -8.27
CA VAL A 69 2.30 6.17 -7.51
C VAL A 69 1.48 7.25 -8.21
N PHE A 70 1.62 7.37 -9.52
CA PHE A 70 0.88 8.36 -10.28
C PHE A 70 -0.64 8.13 -10.26
N SER A 71 -1.08 6.87 -10.35
CA SER A 71 -2.50 6.51 -10.31
C SER A 71 -3.06 6.48 -8.88
N GLU A 72 -2.25 6.10 -7.92
CA GLU A 72 -2.68 5.76 -6.56
C GLU A 72 -2.56 6.91 -5.56
N TRP A 73 -1.71 7.91 -5.81
CA TRP A 73 -1.53 9.01 -4.85
C TRP A 73 -2.83 9.70 -4.44
N VAL A 74 -3.73 9.99 -5.41
CA VAL A 74 -5.07 10.55 -5.11
C VAL A 74 -5.92 9.60 -4.32
N TYR A 75 -5.74 8.32 -4.59
CA TYR A 75 -6.43 7.25 -3.92
C TYR A 75 -5.99 7.15 -2.47
N TRP A 76 -4.67 7.26 -2.19
CA TRP A 76 -4.16 7.33 -0.81
C TRP A 76 -4.66 8.56 -0.07
N GLU A 77 -4.65 9.75 -0.70
CA GLU A 77 -5.21 10.97 -0.12
C GLU A 77 -6.70 10.84 0.25
N ARG A 78 -7.45 10.09 -0.52
CA ARG A 78 -8.89 9.91 -0.30
C ARG A 78 -9.20 8.80 0.68
N HIS A 79 -8.51 7.67 0.62
CA HIS A 79 -8.87 6.45 1.34
C HIS A 79 -7.92 6.07 2.45
N TYR A 80 -6.60 6.28 2.30
CA TYR A 80 -5.65 5.99 3.37
C TYR A 80 -5.64 7.08 4.44
N ALA A 81 -5.66 8.35 4.01
CA ALA A 81 -5.64 9.49 4.94
C ALA A 81 -6.81 9.49 5.92
N GLU A 82 -7.94 8.90 5.53
CA GLU A 82 -9.13 8.78 6.37
C GLU A 82 -8.86 8.02 7.68
N PHE A 83 -7.99 7.00 7.65
CA PHE A 83 -7.68 6.15 8.79
C PHE A 83 -6.48 6.62 9.61
N ILE A 84 -5.73 7.60 9.13
CA ILE A 84 -4.55 8.12 9.83
C ILE A 84 -4.94 8.71 11.18
N PRO A 85 -4.35 8.26 12.31
CA PRO A 85 -4.63 8.82 13.61
C PRO A 85 -4.10 10.26 13.73
N ARG A 86 -4.79 11.11 14.49
CA ARG A 86 -4.40 12.53 14.68
C ARG A 86 -3.01 12.71 15.28
N ASN A 87 -2.55 11.76 16.08
CA ASN A 87 -1.27 11.79 16.78
C ASN A 87 -0.30 10.76 16.19
N LEU A 88 -0.26 10.66 14.86
CA LEU A 88 0.63 9.77 14.15
C LEU A 88 2.09 10.12 14.44
N ARG A 89 2.89 9.14 14.90
CA ARG A 89 4.34 9.30 15.06
C ARG A 89 5.11 8.20 14.33
N THR A 90 4.73 6.95 14.52
CA THR A 90 5.46 5.81 13.93
C THR A 90 4.50 4.97 13.09
N VAL A 91 4.86 4.72 11.84
CA VAL A 91 4.12 3.87 10.90
C VAL A 91 4.90 2.60 10.63
N LEU A 92 4.20 1.46 10.63
CA LEU A 92 4.66 0.22 10.01
C LEU A 92 4.10 0.17 8.59
N ASP A 93 4.95 0.38 7.60
CA ASP A 93 4.60 0.41 6.18
C ASP A 93 4.99 -0.91 5.52
N VAL A 94 4.01 -1.79 5.30
CA VAL A 94 4.19 -3.11 4.67
C VAL A 94 3.88 -3.00 3.18
N GLY A 95 4.86 -3.38 2.36
CA GLY A 95 4.86 -3.08 0.92
C GLY A 95 5.25 -1.62 0.68
N ALA A 96 6.41 -1.21 1.21
CA ALA A 96 6.85 0.18 1.23
C ALA A 96 7.39 0.67 -0.13
N GLY A 97 7.52 -0.21 -1.12
CA GLY A 97 7.97 0.15 -2.45
C GLY A 97 9.34 0.80 -2.48
N CYS A 98 9.45 1.89 -3.21
CA CYS A 98 10.66 2.73 -3.26
C CYS A 98 10.64 3.86 -2.20
N GLY A 99 9.67 3.88 -1.29
CA GLY A 99 9.47 4.91 -0.27
C GLY A 99 8.42 5.95 -0.61
N GLU A 100 7.62 5.73 -1.62
CA GLU A 100 6.53 6.60 -2.01
C GLU A 100 5.44 6.69 -0.94
N THR A 101 5.05 5.56 -0.33
CA THR A 101 4.13 5.54 0.80
C THR A 101 4.78 6.09 2.06
N ALA A 102 6.09 5.87 2.25
CA ALA A 102 6.84 6.53 3.33
C ALA A 102 6.76 8.06 3.21
N LEU A 103 6.99 8.62 2.02
CA LEU A 103 6.80 10.06 1.79
C LEU A 103 5.38 10.51 2.13
N PHE A 104 4.38 9.77 1.67
CA PHE A 104 2.98 10.07 1.97
C PHE A 104 2.73 10.21 3.47
N TYR A 105 3.22 9.27 4.29
CA TYR A 105 3.04 9.33 5.74
C TYR A 105 3.89 10.42 6.42
N PHE A 106 5.09 10.73 5.92
CA PHE A 106 5.85 11.89 6.41
C PHE A 106 5.11 13.20 6.15
N LEU A 107 4.46 13.35 5.01
CA LEU A 107 3.62 14.52 4.72
C LEU A 107 2.38 14.60 5.62
N HIS A 108 1.94 13.47 6.20
CA HIS A 108 0.84 13.38 7.16
C HIS A 108 1.30 13.41 8.64
N GLY A 109 2.56 13.74 8.89
CA GLY A 109 3.07 14.00 10.23
C GLY A 109 3.77 12.82 10.92
N ALA A 110 4.02 11.71 10.22
CA ALA A 110 4.85 10.64 10.78
C ALA A 110 6.27 11.16 11.07
N GLU A 111 6.80 10.74 12.22
CA GLU A 111 8.17 11.08 12.65
C GLU A 111 9.15 9.95 12.31
N LYS A 112 8.65 8.73 12.22
CA LYS A 112 9.40 7.52 11.91
C LYS A 112 8.57 6.55 11.08
N ILE A 113 9.21 5.83 10.15
CA ILE A 113 8.56 4.78 9.39
C ILE A 113 9.41 3.52 9.41
N ILE A 114 8.77 2.39 9.73
CA ILE A 114 9.35 1.07 9.65
C ILE A 114 8.84 0.47 8.35
N CYS A 115 9.72 0.37 7.37
CA CYS A 115 9.41 -0.06 6.03
C CYS A 115 9.71 -1.54 5.86
N VAL A 116 8.76 -2.31 5.35
CA VAL A 116 8.94 -3.72 4.98
C VAL A 116 8.76 -3.85 3.47
N GLU A 117 9.81 -4.23 2.75
CA GLU A 117 9.79 -4.35 1.30
C GLU A 117 10.57 -5.61 0.87
N PRO A 118 9.93 -6.60 0.22
CA PRO A 118 10.59 -7.83 -0.18
C PRO A 118 11.46 -7.69 -1.42
N GLU A 119 11.15 -6.75 -2.32
CA GLU A 119 11.87 -6.64 -3.59
C GLU A 119 13.20 -5.90 -3.43
N PRO A 120 14.36 -6.53 -3.72
CA PRO A 120 15.67 -5.93 -3.46
C PRO A 120 15.90 -4.59 -4.17
N ASP A 121 15.43 -4.45 -5.41
CA ASP A 121 15.62 -3.22 -6.17
C ASP A 121 14.78 -2.07 -5.62
N ARG A 122 13.56 -2.34 -5.16
CA ARG A 122 12.70 -1.35 -4.50
C ARG A 122 13.28 -0.98 -3.13
N ALA A 123 13.68 -1.97 -2.32
CA ALA A 123 14.29 -1.73 -1.02
C ALA A 123 15.58 -0.88 -1.13
N ARG A 124 16.41 -1.12 -2.14
CA ARG A 124 17.60 -0.31 -2.42
C ARG A 124 17.27 1.14 -2.79
N LEU A 125 16.23 1.35 -3.59
CA LEU A 125 15.76 2.71 -3.91
C LEU A 125 15.14 3.40 -2.70
N LEU A 126 14.38 2.69 -1.89
CA LEU A 126 13.84 3.17 -0.61
C LEU A 126 14.96 3.63 0.32
N GLU A 127 16.02 2.82 0.47
CA GLU A 127 17.19 3.18 1.27
C GLU A 127 17.89 4.44 0.73
N LYS A 128 18.04 4.52 -0.59
CA LYS A 128 18.60 5.70 -1.25
C LYS A 128 17.74 6.94 -1.01
N ASN A 129 16.44 6.87 -1.26
CA ASN A 129 15.52 7.98 -1.06
C ASN A 129 15.49 8.43 0.41
N SER A 130 15.48 7.48 1.35
CA SER A 130 15.53 7.76 2.78
C SER A 130 16.80 8.53 3.17
N ARG A 131 17.95 8.09 2.69
CA ARG A 131 19.23 8.76 2.93
C ARG A 131 19.29 10.15 2.32
N ASP A 132 18.88 10.28 1.05
CA ASP A 132 18.94 11.54 0.31
C ASP A 132 18.08 12.64 0.96
N HIS A 133 17.01 12.25 1.65
CA HIS A 133 16.09 13.17 2.34
C HIS A 133 16.25 13.20 3.86
N GLY A 134 17.17 12.42 4.43
CA GLY A 134 17.37 12.35 5.86
C GLY A 134 16.16 11.82 6.63
N TRP A 135 15.38 10.91 6.01
CA TRP A 135 14.20 10.35 6.65
C TRP A 135 14.55 9.41 7.79
N ASN A 136 13.77 9.46 8.85
CA ASN A 136 13.88 8.52 9.97
C ASN A 136 13.15 7.20 9.62
N THR A 137 13.81 6.35 8.84
CA THR A 137 13.30 5.06 8.43
C THR A 137 14.09 3.90 9.01
N SER A 138 13.41 2.80 9.30
CA SER A 138 14.00 1.49 9.57
C SER A 138 13.56 0.53 8.48
N ILE A 139 14.47 0.01 7.68
CA ILE A 139 14.15 -0.78 6.49
C ILE A 139 14.39 -2.25 6.76
N VAL A 140 13.37 -3.07 6.56
CA VAL A 140 13.41 -4.53 6.63
C VAL A 140 13.24 -5.05 5.21
N GLN A 141 14.33 -5.50 4.59
CA GLN A 141 14.25 -6.18 3.30
C GLN A 141 13.77 -7.63 3.52
N GLY A 142 12.52 -7.90 3.18
CA GLY A 142 11.91 -9.22 3.34
C GLY A 142 10.40 -9.17 3.32
N GLN A 143 9.80 -10.36 3.37
CA GLN A 143 8.34 -10.47 3.46
C GLN A 143 7.83 -10.11 4.86
N PHE A 144 6.60 -9.63 4.93
CA PHE A 144 5.92 -9.42 6.19
C PHE A 144 5.77 -10.74 6.96
N HIS A 145 5.90 -10.63 8.28
CA HIS A 145 5.65 -11.73 9.20
C HIS A 145 4.85 -11.20 10.40
N PRO A 146 3.82 -11.91 10.89
CA PRO A 146 2.98 -11.45 12.02
C PRO A 146 3.76 -11.04 13.28
N ARG A 147 4.92 -11.66 13.55
CA ARG A 147 5.80 -11.27 14.66
C ARG A 147 6.25 -9.80 14.62
N PHE A 148 6.22 -9.15 13.45
CA PHE A 148 6.59 -7.72 13.35
C PHE A 148 5.62 -6.83 14.12
N LEU A 149 4.37 -7.26 14.31
CA LEU A 149 3.36 -6.55 15.10
C LEU A 149 3.72 -6.50 16.60
N GLU A 150 4.52 -7.46 17.07
CA GLU A 150 5.02 -7.52 18.45
C GLU A 150 6.46 -6.98 18.58
N GLN A 151 7.25 -7.14 17.52
CA GLN A 151 8.66 -6.77 17.51
C GLN A 151 8.87 -5.26 17.40
N PHE A 152 7.98 -4.55 16.70
CA PHE A 152 8.11 -3.14 16.44
C PHE A 152 7.09 -2.32 17.24
N ASP A 153 7.52 -1.18 17.74
CA ASP A 153 6.64 -0.19 18.35
C ASP A 153 6.20 0.82 17.30
N PHE A 154 4.90 0.90 17.04
CA PHE A 154 4.28 1.77 16.05
C PHE A 154 2.84 2.13 16.42
N ASP A 155 2.36 3.25 15.91
CA ASP A 155 1.01 3.77 16.17
C ASP A 155 0.00 3.32 15.11
N PHE A 156 0.46 3.07 13.89
CA PHE A 156 -0.38 2.81 12.73
C PHE A 156 0.31 1.86 11.75
N MET A 157 -0.46 1.00 11.09
CA MET A 157 0.04 0.08 10.06
C MET A 157 -0.63 0.39 8.71
N LYS A 158 0.16 0.53 7.66
CA LYS A 158 -0.31 0.38 6.29
C LYS A 158 0.13 -0.99 5.78
N MET A 159 -0.77 -1.69 5.12
CA MET A 159 -0.47 -2.96 4.48
C MET A 159 -1.05 -2.99 3.06
N ASP A 160 -0.16 -3.15 2.11
CA ASP A 160 -0.44 -3.32 0.69
C ASP A 160 0.76 -4.05 0.09
N CYS A 161 0.67 -5.37 0.03
CA CYS A 161 1.80 -6.25 -0.24
C CYS A 161 1.49 -7.38 -1.21
N GLU A 162 0.40 -7.25 -1.96
CA GLU A 162 0.06 -8.16 -3.05
C GLU A 162 -0.06 -9.64 -2.58
N GLY A 163 -0.70 -9.86 -1.41
CA GLY A 163 -1.05 -11.21 -0.90
C GLY A 163 -0.56 -11.53 0.50
N CYS A 164 0.36 -10.78 1.09
CA CYS A 164 0.80 -11.02 2.47
C CYS A 164 -0.27 -10.62 3.52
N GLU A 165 -1.34 -9.94 3.14
CA GLU A 165 -2.50 -9.59 3.97
C GLU A 165 -3.18 -10.84 4.55
N SER A 166 -3.02 -11.99 3.89
CA SER A 166 -3.51 -13.27 4.37
C SER A 166 -2.92 -13.68 5.72
N GLU A 167 -1.72 -13.21 6.06
CA GLU A 167 -1.09 -13.46 7.35
C GLU A 167 -1.87 -12.84 8.52
N LEU A 168 -2.66 -11.79 8.26
CA LEU A 168 -3.53 -11.19 9.28
C LEU A 168 -4.67 -12.11 9.73
N LEU A 169 -4.99 -13.14 8.98
CA LEU A 169 -5.96 -14.14 9.41
C LEU A 169 -5.46 -14.99 10.59
N ASN A 170 -4.16 -14.95 10.89
CA ASN A 170 -3.51 -15.73 11.94
C ASN A 170 -3.23 -14.94 13.22
N ILE A 171 -3.59 -13.63 13.26
CA ILE A 171 -3.38 -12.79 14.44
C ILE A 171 -4.66 -12.66 15.27
N ASP A 172 -4.51 -12.35 16.55
CA ASP A 172 -5.64 -12.16 17.46
C ASP A 172 -6.03 -10.69 17.67
N MET A 173 -5.12 -9.79 17.37
CA MET A 173 -5.34 -8.35 17.53
C MET A 173 -4.77 -7.59 16.33
N LEU A 174 -5.62 -6.79 15.71
CA LEU A 174 -5.26 -5.90 14.61
C LEU A 174 -4.94 -4.50 15.17
N PRO A 175 -3.79 -3.90 14.84
CA PRO A 175 -3.49 -2.52 15.23
C PRO A 175 -4.39 -1.51 14.48
N PRO A 176 -4.36 -0.21 14.82
CA PRO A 176 -4.88 0.83 13.95
C PRO A 176 -4.21 0.71 12.58
N CYS A 177 -4.99 0.68 11.49
CA CYS A 177 -4.44 0.31 10.19
C CYS A 177 -5.27 0.79 9.00
N VAL A 178 -4.63 0.75 7.85
CA VAL A 178 -5.26 0.65 6.53
C VAL A 178 -4.67 -0.54 5.79
N ILE A 179 -5.53 -1.33 5.17
CA ILE A 179 -5.17 -2.57 4.47
C ILE A 179 -5.78 -2.54 3.08
N GLU A 180 -4.95 -2.67 2.07
CA GLU A 180 -5.39 -2.94 0.71
C GLU A 180 -5.52 -4.45 0.53
N VAL A 181 -6.73 -4.92 0.24
CA VAL A 181 -7.06 -6.36 0.23
C VAL A 181 -7.29 -6.83 -1.19
N HIS A 182 -6.50 -7.80 -1.62
CA HIS A 182 -6.57 -8.38 -2.95
C HIS A 182 -7.36 -9.71 -2.92
N GLY A 183 -8.58 -9.67 -3.49
CA GLY A 183 -9.43 -10.84 -3.66
C GLY A 183 -10.55 -11.00 -2.62
N ARG A 184 -11.73 -11.36 -3.12
CA ARG A 184 -12.98 -11.50 -2.34
C ARG A 184 -12.86 -12.44 -1.16
N LYS A 185 -12.20 -13.58 -1.35
CA LYS A 185 -12.04 -14.57 -0.27
C LYS A 185 -11.30 -14.01 0.94
N LEU A 186 -10.26 -13.22 0.69
CA LEU A 186 -9.47 -12.60 1.75
C LEU A 186 -10.27 -11.50 2.44
N PHE A 187 -10.97 -10.67 1.66
CA PHE A 187 -11.89 -9.65 2.18
C PHE A 187 -12.93 -10.26 3.13
N ASP A 188 -13.64 -11.33 2.70
CA ASP A 188 -14.64 -12.00 3.52
C ASP A 188 -14.01 -12.62 4.78
N GLY A 189 -12.79 -13.16 4.67
CA GLY A 189 -12.03 -13.69 5.79
C GLY A 189 -11.68 -12.63 6.83
N LEU A 190 -11.11 -11.51 6.39
CA LEU A 190 -10.71 -10.41 7.28
C LEU A 190 -11.91 -9.74 7.95
N THR A 191 -12.97 -9.44 7.20
CA THR A 191 -14.19 -8.82 7.76
C THR A 191 -14.94 -9.74 8.70
N THR A 192 -14.88 -11.07 8.50
CA THR A 192 -15.42 -12.05 9.44
C THR A 192 -14.58 -12.13 10.72
N ARG A 193 -13.25 -12.13 10.58
CA ARG A 193 -12.35 -12.22 11.73
C ARG A 193 -12.30 -10.92 12.54
N PHE A 194 -12.35 -9.80 11.88
CA PHE A 194 -12.29 -8.46 12.47
C PHE A 194 -13.54 -7.64 12.06
N PRO A 195 -14.70 -7.88 12.68
CA PRO A 195 -15.98 -7.31 12.24
C PRO A 195 -16.11 -5.80 12.49
N ARG A 196 -15.11 -5.18 13.13
CA ARG A 196 -15.04 -3.71 13.33
C ARG A 196 -14.18 -3.00 12.29
N LEU A 197 -13.65 -3.74 11.30
CA LEU A 197 -13.00 -3.10 10.17
C LEU A 197 -14.01 -2.27 9.39
N GLU A 198 -13.64 -1.04 9.13
CA GLU A 198 -14.41 -0.13 8.30
C GLU A 198 -14.01 -0.35 6.84
N ILE A 199 -14.97 -0.30 5.94
CA ILE A 199 -14.71 -0.40 4.50
C ILE A 199 -14.68 1.03 3.98
N ALA A 200 -13.52 1.47 3.47
CA ALA A 200 -13.47 2.73 2.73
C ALA A 200 -14.36 2.63 1.49
N GLU A 201 -15.05 3.73 1.19
CA GLU A 201 -15.95 3.78 0.05
C GLU A 201 -15.16 3.64 -1.26
N LEU A 202 -15.11 2.43 -1.78
CA LEU A 202 -14.48 2.14 -3.05
C LEU A 202 -15.49 2.27 -4.17
N GLN A 203 -15.09 2.93 -5.25
CA GLN A 203 -15.66 2.64 -6.55
C GLN A 203 -15.38 1.16 -6.84
N GLN A 204 -16.36 0.32 -6.55
CA GLN A 204 -16.30 -1.10 -6.86
C GLN A 204 -16.04 -1.26 -8.35
N ASP A 205 -14.81 -1.54 -8.69
CA ASP A 205 -14.50 -2.07 -9.99
C ASP A 205 -14.54 -3.60 -9.90
N PRO A 206 -15.62 -4.25 -10.33
CA PRO A 206 -15.77 -5.71 -10.23
C PRO A 206 -14.66 -6.48 -10.96
N LYS A 207 -13.80 -5.80 -11.70
CA LYS A 207 -12.66 -6.42 -12.39
C LYS A 207 -11.40 -6.51 -11.57
N PHE A 208 -11.28 -5.79 -10.45
CA PHE A 208 -10.03 -5.76 -9.69
C PHE A 208 -10.10 -6.45 -8.34
N ASP A 209 -11.26 -6.92 -7.89
CA ASP A 209 -11.35 -7.63 -6.61
C ASP A 209 -10.50 -6.97 -5.49
N LEU A 210 -10.55 -5.62 -5.41
CA LEU A 210 -9.75 -4.80 -4.53
C LEU A 210 -10.64 -4.07 -3.52
N TRP A 211 -10.26 -4.11 -2.24
CA TRP A 211 -10.96 -3.41 -1.15
C TRP A 211 -9.95 -2.69 -0.27
N ILE A 212 -10.37 -1.57 0.31
CA ILE A 212 -9.66 -0.95 1.40
C ILE A 212 -10.44 -1.13 2.69
N LEU A 213 -9.77 -1.72 3.64
CA LEU A 213 -10.24 -1.89 5.00
C LEU A 213 -9.38 -1.05 5.93
N GLY A 214 -10.00 -0.47 6.96
CA GLY A 214 -9.23 0.29 7.92
C GLY A 214 -9.82 0.31 9.31
N SER A 215 -9.02 0.75 10.25
CA SER A 215 -9.43 1.01 11.63
C SER A 215 -8.56 2.06 12.28
N ARG A 216 -9.18 2.98 13.01
CA ARG A 216 -8.49 4.00 13.83
C ARG A 216 -8.13 3.50 15.23
N SER A 217 -8.51 2.29 15.57
CA SER A 217 -8.28 1.66 16.89
C SER A 217 -7.88 0.20 16.75
N ARG A 218 -7.32 -0.37 17.81
CA ARG A 218 -7.05 -1.81 17.88
C ARG A 218 -8.35 -2.61 17.85
N ILE A 219 -8.37 -3.72 17.12
CA ILE A 219 -9.51 -4.61 16.97
C ILE A 219 -9.11 -6.03 17.38
N GLU A 220 -9.85 -6.62 18.33
CA GLU A 220 -9.72 -8.02 18.68
C GLU A 220 -10.39 -8.92 17.63
N ALA A 221 -9.78 -10.05 17.34
CA ALA A 221 -10.36 -11.07 16.49
C ALA A 221 -11.62 -11.67 17.11
N SER A 222 -12.65 -11.90 16.31
CA SER A 222 -13.80 -12.68 16.76
C SER A 222 -13.39 -14.14 16.98
N HIS A 223 -13.61 -14.64 18.21
CA HIS A 223 -13.47 -16.05 18.46
C HIS A 223 -14.60 -16.80 17.74
N LYS A 224 -14.26 -17.76 16.89
CA LYS A 224 -15.26 -18.73 16.42
C LYS A 224 -15.74 -19.49 17.67
N ASN A 225 -16.95 -19.18 18.13
CA ASN A 225 -17.60 -20.05 19.11
C ASN A 225 -17.80 -21.45 18.48
N SER A 226 -16.86 -22.35 18.74
CA SER A 226 -17.01 -23.77 18.47
C SER A 226 -17.90 -24.38 19.57
N SER A 227 -19.14 -23.93 19.65
CA SER A 227 -20.18 -24.56 20.46
C SER A 227 -21.38 -24.88 19.58
N SER A 228 -21.21 -25.90 18.70
CA SER A 228 -22.35 -26.71 18.29
C SER A 228 -22.75 -27.56 19.52
N GLY A 229 -23.45 -26.95 20.45
CA GLY A 229 -24.16 -27.66 21.50
C GLY A 229 -25.20 -28.54 20.84
N LEU A 230 -24.88 -29.83 20.67
CA LEU A 230 -25.86 -30.89 20.49
C LEU A 230 -26.75 -30.87 21.71
N ARG A 231 -27.92 -30.19 21.59
CA ARG A 231 -29.02 -30.44 22.52
C ARG A 231 -29.49 -31.87 22.27
N HIS A 232 -29.10 -32.79 23.13
CA HIS A 232 -29.81 -34.05 23.28
C HIS A 232 -31.28 -33.74 23.56
N LEU A 233 -32.14 -34.04 22.61
CA LEU A 233 -33.56 -34.20 22.88
C LEU A 233 -33.72 -35.54 23.61
N ASP A 234 -33.87 -35.46 24.93
CA ASP A 234 -34.42 -36.55 25.72
C ASP A 234 -35.88 -36.77 25.31
N ILE A 235 -36.11 -37.81 24.58
CA ILE A 235 -37.46 -38.38 24.40
C ILE A 235 -37.57 -39.51 25.41
N SER A 236 -38.17 -39.23 26.54
CA SER A 236 -38.64 -40.29 27.48
C SER A 236 -40.13 -40.07 27.78
N SER A 237 -40.86 -41.13 27.42
CA SER A 237 -42.24 -41.53 27.76
C SER A 237 -43.37 -40.67 27.30
#